data_51ce5aa79ad9eaccf278f50799e2b835
#
_entry.id   51ce5aa79ad9eaccf278f50799e2b835
#
_cell.length_a   1.000
_cell.length_b   1.000
_cell.length_c   1.000
_cell.angle_alpha   90.00
_cell.angle_beta   90.00
_cell.angle_gamma   90.00
#
_symmetry.space_group_name_H-M   'P 1'
#
loop_
_entity.id
_entity.type
_entity.pdbx_description
1 polymer ?
#
loop_
_entity_poly.entity_id
_entity_poly.type
_entity_poly.pdbx_seq_one_letter_code
_entity_poly.pdbx_strand_id
1 'polypeptide(L)'
;MVYLYFHTNDPSKRKAVRWFNDHDIPLIQRNIEKQPLSPNEVLHLLSISLNGTDDLISLRSRDTKALKMNRPSVTINEFTSAVQKSPRILKNPIIFDSVKLVTGFDQEKMGIFIPKSERRLELSQLLAKFTHPEGHIKLA
;
A
#
# COMPACT_ATOMS: atom_id res chain seq x y z
N MET A 1 -4.36 -12.87 0.97
CA MET A 1 -3.75 -12.33 2.20
C MET A 1 -3.11 -10.99 1.92
N VAL A 2 -3.32 -10.02 2.77
CA VAL A 2 -2.76 -8.67 2.63
C VAL A 2 -1.59 -8.49 3.60
N TYR A 3 -0.54 -7.88 3.11
CA TYR A 3 0.69 -7.61 3.87
C TYR A 3 0.89 -6.10 4.02
N LEU A 4 1.44 -5.71 5.16
CA LEU A 4 1.83 -4.33 5.42
C LEU A 4 3.27 -4.32 5.89
N TYR A 5 4.14 -3.69 5.09
CA TYR A 5 5.54 -3.46 5.46
C TYR A 5 5.68 -2.03 5.98
N PHE A 6 6.34 -1.88 7.10
CA PHE A 6 6.59 -0.57 7.68
C PHE A 6 7.99 -0.51 8.29
N HIS A 7 8.61 0.65 8.22
CA HIS A 7 9.86 0.92 8.93
C HIS A 7 9.64 1.87 10.13
N THR A 8 8.53 2.59 10.14
CA THR A 8 8.18 3.55 11.18
C THR A 8 6.73 3.37 11.61
N ASN A 9 6.49 3.35 12.92
CA ASN A 9 5.14 3.30 13.46
C ASN A 9 4.56 4.73 13.50
N ASP A 10 4.27 5.28 12.35
CA ASP A 10 3.76 6.63 12.16
C ASP A 10 2.22 6.65 12.08
N PRO A 11 1.58 7.84 12.04
CA PRO A 11 0.13 7.93 11.93
C PRO A 11 -0.44 7.23 10.71
N SER A 12 0.25 7.27 9.56
CA SER A 12 -0.21 6.60 8.34
C SER A 12 -0.28 5.09 8.52
N LYS A 13 0.75 4.50 9.12
CA LYS A 13 0.76 3.05 9.42
C LYS A 13 -0.36 2.70 10.39
N ARG A 14 -0.55 3.46 11.46
CA ARG A 14 -1.60 3.18 12.44
C ARG A 14 -3.00 3.30 11.86
N LYS A 15 -3.23 4.30 11.01
CA LYS A 15 -4.52 4.46 10.31
C LYS A 15 -4.81 3.30 9.38
N ALA A 16 -3.80 2.83 8.66
CA ALA A 16 -3.94 1.68 7.78
C ALA A 16 -4.32 0.41 8.56
N VAL A 17 -3.62 0.13 9.64
CA VAL A 17 -3.93 -1.03 10.50
C VAL A 17 -5.35 -0.95 11.05
N ARG A 18 -5.76 0.22 11.50
CA ARG A 18 -7.13 0.44 12.01
C ARG A 18 -8.16 0.18 10.92
N TRP A 19 -7.91 0.65 9.72
CA TRP A 19 -8.81 0.45 8.58
C TRP A 19 -9.04 -1.04 8.31
N PHE A 20 -7.97 -1.86 8.31
CA PHE A 20 -8.09 -3.30 8.11
C PHE A 20 -8.85 -3.97 9.25
N ASN A 21 -8.61 -3.56 10.50
CA ASN A 21 -9.36 -4.06 11.64
C ASN A 21 -10.84 -3.73 11.55
N ASP A 22 -11.17 -2.50 11.17
CA ASP A 22 -12.56 -2.04 11.05
C ASP A 22 -13.31 -2.77 9.95
N HIS A 23 -12.61 -3.26 8.94
CA HIS A 23 -13.20 -4.01 7.82
C HIS A 23 -13.07 -5.52 7.97
N ASP A 24 -12.60 -6.00 9.12
CA ASP A 24 -12.37 -7.43 9.40
C ASP A 24 -11.53 -8.13 8.33
N ILE A 25 -10.57 -7.43 7.76
CA ILE A 25 -9.64 -7.98 6.76
C ILE A 25 -8.34 -8.37 7.46
N PRO A 26 -7.94 -9.66 7.41
CA PRO A 26 -6.67 -10.09 7.99
C PRO A 26 -5.48 -9.35 7.37
N LEU A 27 -4.54 -8.96 8.22
CA LEU A 27 -3.36 -8.20 7.81
C LEU A 27 -2.12 -8.80 8.46
N ILE A 28 -1.11 -9.09 7.65
CA ILE A 28 0.20 -9.50 8.14
C ILE A 28 1.11 -8.29 8.14
N GLN A 29 1.56 -7.89 9.31
CA GLN A 29 2.44 -6.74 9.50
C GLN A 29 3.89 -7.20 9.64
N ARG A 30 4.82 -6.44 9.06
CA ARG A 30 6.25 -6.70 9.18
C ARG A 30 7.02 -5.39 9.32
N ASN A 31 7.79 -5.31 10.41
CA ASN A 31 8.76 -4.23 10.59
C ASN A 31 10.01 -4.56 9.79
N ILE A 32 10.23 -3.85 8.69
CA ILE A 32 11.33 -4.14 7.77
C ILE A 32 12.68 -3.59 8.22
N GLU A 33 12.73 -2.78 9.27
CA GLU A 33 14.01 -2.46 9.93
C GLU A 33 14.50 -3.62 10.79
N LYS A 34 13.58 -4.29 11.49
CA LYS A 34 13.89 -5.46 12.33
C LYS A 34 14.08 -6.73 11.51
N GLN A 35 13.31 -6.87 10.45
CA GLN A 35 13.34 -8.00 9.52
C GLN A 35 13.53 -7.48 8.11
N PRO A 36 14.77 -7.22 7.68
CA PRO A 36 15.04 -6.66 6.37
C PRO A 36 14.48 -7.51 5.23
N LEU A 37 14.11 -6.85 4.15
CA LEU A 37 13.60 -7.52 2.96
C LEU A 37 14.73 -8.27 2.24
N SER A 38 14.41 -9.46 1.76
CA SER A 38 15.30 -10.17 0.84
C SER A 38 15.26 -9.56 -0.56
N PRO A 39 16.27 -9.82 -1.42
CA PRO A 39 16.21 -9.36 -2.81
C PRO A 39 14.96 -9.80 -3.54
N ASN A 40 14.51 -11.04 -3.33
CA ASN A 40 13.28 -11.54 -3.96
C ASN A 40 12.03 -10.80 -3.49
N GLU A 41 11.98 -10.41 -2.23
CA GLU A 41 10.87 -9.64 -1.69
C GLU A 41 10.83 -8.23 -2.29
N VAL A 42 11.98 -7.60 -2.48
CA VAL A 42 12.07 -6.31 -3.17
C VAL A 42 11.62 -6.44 -4.63
N LEU A 43 12.06 -7.48 -5.32
CA LEU A 43 11.65 -7.75 -6.70
C LEU A 43 10.14 -7.98 -6.81
N HIS A 44 9.54 -8.65 -5.83
CA HIS A 44 8.09 -8.84 -5.81
C HIS A 44 7.35 -7.50 -5.73
N LEU A 45 7.78 -6.61 -4.83
CA LEU A 45 7.19 -5.27 -4.73
C LEU A 45 7.31 -4.50 -6.05
N LEU A 46 8.46 -4.57 -6.70
CA LEU A 46 8.65 -3.95 -8.00
C LEU A 46 7.73 -4.54 -9.07
N SER A 47 7.51 -5.84 -9.04
CA SER A 47 6.68 -6.54 -10.03
C SER A 47 5.21 -6.14 -9.98
N ILE A 48 4.71 -5.74 -8.81
CA ILE A 48 3.32 -5.33 -8.63
C ILE A 48 3.14 -3.82 -8.59
N SER A 49 4.22 -3.04 -8.72
CA SER A 49 4.15 -1.59 -8.82
C SER A 49 3.90 -1.16 -10.27
N LEU A 50 3.15 -0.07 -10.46
CA LEU A 50 2.85 0.46 -11.79
C LEU A 50 4.06 1.18 -12.41
N ASN A 51 4.78 1.94 -11.60
CA ASN A 51 5.86 2.80 -12.04
C ASN A 51 7.22 2.39 -11.46
N GLY A 52 7.36 1.13 -11.06
CA GLY A 52 8.61 0.60 -10.53
C GLY A 52 9.06 1.28 -9.25
N THR A 53 10.33 1.69 -9.22
CA THR A 53 10.92 2.31 -8.03
C THR A 53 10.25 3.64 -7.63
N ASP A 54 9.67 4.36 -8.58
CA ASP A 54 9.00 5.64 -8.30
C ASP A 54 7.80 5.47 -7.36
N ASP A 55 7.12 4.33 -7.42
CA ASP A 55 6.02 4.04 -6.51
C ASP A 55 6.47 3.73 -5.09
N LEU A 56 7.70 3.28 -4.92
CA LEU A 56 8.21 2.75 -3.65
C LEU A 56 9.13 3.72 -2.92
N ILE A 57 9.86 4.58 -3.63
CA ILE A 57 10.86 5.47 -3.03
C ILE A 57 10.20 6.70 -2.42
N SER A 58 10.56 6.97 -1.16
CA SER A 58 10.19 8.22 -0.50
C SER A 58 11.22 9.31 -0.83
N LEU A 59 10.84 10.28 -1.65
CA LEU A 59 11.73 11.39 -2.01
C LEU A 59 12.03 12.33 -0.84
N ARG A 60 11.21 12.30 0.21
CA ARG A 60 11.40 13.13 1.41
C ARG A 60 12.39 12.55 2.39
N SER A 61 12.67 11.26 2.28
CA SER A 61 13.57 10.56 3.21
C SER A 61 15.00 11.08 3.11
N ARG A 62 15.63 11.30 4.26
CA ARG A 62 17.05 11.65 4.33
C ARG A 62 17.92 10.56 3.76
N ASP A 63 17.55 9.31 4.01
CA ASP A 63 18.30 8.14 3.54
C ASP A 63 18.23 8.03 2.01
N THR A 64 17.09 8.36 1.43
CA THR A 64 16.95 8.43 -0.03
C THR A 64 17.95 9.41 -0.64
N LYS A 65 18.09 10.59 -0.04
CA LYS A 65 19.03 11.61 -0.49
C LYS A 65 20.47 11.20 -0.23
N ALA A 66 20.75 10.65 0.95
CA ALA A 66 22.10 10.21 1.34
C ALA A 66 22.62 9.09 0.42
N LEU A 67 21.75 8.16 0.01
CA LEU A 67 22.11 7.06 -0.88
C LEU A 67 21.93 7.41 -2.35
N LYS A 68 21.53 8.66 -2.65
CA LYS A 68 21.32 9.14 -4.03
C LYS A 68 20.29 8.33 -4.80
N MET A 69 19.25 7.84 -4.11
CA MET A 69 18.16 7.07 -4.72
C MET A 69 17.09 7.96 -5.37
N ASN A 70 17.23 9.28 -5.26
CA ASN A 70 16.31 10.26 -5.86
C ASN A 70 16.69 10.64 -7.30
N ARG A 71 17.66 9.97 -7.90
CA ARG A 71 18.05 10.20 -9.30
C ARG A 71 17.23 9.33 -10.25
N PRO A 72 17.05 9.74 -11.52
CA PRO A 72 16.19 9.01 -12.46
C PRO A 72 16.78 7.69 -12.98
N SER A 73 18.08 7.45 -12.80
CA SER A 73 18.77 6.29 -13.39
C SER A 73 19.16 5.21 -12.36
N VAL A 74 18.34 5.03 -11.32
CA VAL A 74 18.57 3.99 -10.31
C VAL A 74 18.32 2.60 -10.93
N THR A 75 19.31 1.73 -10.84
CA THR A 75 19.15 0.34 -11.28
C THR A 75 18.44 -0.50 -10.23
N ILE A 76 17.91 -1.65 -10.65
CA ILE A 76 17.26 -2.59 -9.73
C ILE A 76 18.23 -3.07 -8.65
N ASN A 77 19.48 -3.36 -9.03
CA ASN A 77 20.49 -3.81 -8.07
C ASN A 77 20.84 -2.72 -7.07
N GLU A 78 20.99 -1.48 -7.50
CA GLU A 78 21.21 -0.34 -6.62
C GLU A 78 20.05 -0.14 -5.66
N PHE A 79 18.83 -0.22 -6.17
CA PHE A 79 17.62 -0.07 -5.34
C PHE A 79 17.53 -1.17 -4.30
N THR A 80 17.72 -2.43 -4.70
CA THR A 80 17.67 -3.59 -3.79
C THR A 80 18.70 -3.46 -2.68
N SER A 81 19.94 -3.11 -3.02
CA SER A 81 21.00 -2.89 -2.03
C SER A 81 20.67 -1.75 -1.08
N ALA A 82 20.12 -0.66 -1.59
CA ALA A 82 19.74 0.49 -0.79
C ALA A 82 18.61 0.15 0.19
N VAL A 83 17.60 -0.60 -0.24
CA VAL A 83 16.50 -1.04 0.62
C VAL A 83 17.00 -1.91 1.76
N GLN A 84 17.91 -2.83 1.48
CA GLN A 84 18.49 -3.70 2.50
C GLN A 84 19.33 -2.93 3.49
N LYS A 85 20.09 -1.94 3.02
CA LYS A 85 20.92 -1.09 3.85
C LYS A 85 20.12 -0.09 4.67
N SER A 86 19.07 0.48 4.06
CA SER A 86 18.27 1.54 4.68
C SER A 86 16.81 1.44 4.23
N PRO A 87 15.99 0.65 4.95
CA PRO A 87 14.55 0.53 4.62
C PRO A 87 13.80 1.85 4.59
N ARG A 88 14.32 2.88 5.23
CA ARG A 88 13.69 4.22 5.29
C ARG A 88 13.69 4.96 3.95
N ILE A 89 14.35 4.44 2.93
CA ILE A 89 14.20 4.98 1.58
C ILE A 89 12.82 4.68 0.99
N LEU A 90 12.11 3.71 1.55
CA LEU A 90 10.78 3.32 1.09
C LEU A 90 9.69 4.22 1.68
N LYS A 91 8.62 4.40 0.95
CA LYS A 91 7.39 4.98 1.48
C LYS A 91 6.86 4.12 2.62
N ASN A 92 6.14 4.72 3.53
CA ASN A 92 5.66 4.06 4.75
C ASN A 92 4.17 4.36 4.99
N PRO A 93 3.34 3.34 5.21
CA PRO A 93 3.59 1.92 4.99
C PRO A 93 3.49 1.52 3.52
N ILE A 94 3.93 0.30 3.19
CA ILE A 94 3.66 -0.35 1.91
C ILE A 94 2.66 -1.47 2.17
N ILE A 95 1.51 -1.41 1.52
CA ILE A 95 0.40 -2.35 1.69
C ILE A 95 0.18 -3.06 0.37
N PHE A 96 0.17 -4.38 0.39
CA PHE A 96 0.08 -5.12 -0.86
C PHE A 96 -0.51 -6.52 -0.67
N ASP A 97 -1.01 -7.06 -1.76
CA ASP A 97 -1.32 -8.49 -1.91
C ASP A 97 -0.55 -9.05 -3.10
N SER A 98 -1.01 -10.16 -3.67
CA SER A 98 -0.29 -10.79 -4.79
C SER A 98 -0.26 -9.95 -6.08
N VAL A 99 -1.17 -8.98 -6.23
CA VAL A 99 -1.35 -8.23 -7.49
C VAL A 99 -1.49 -6.72 -7.33
N LYS A 100 -1.72 -6.23 -6.12
CA LYS A 100 -2.04 -4.82 -5.86
C LYS A 100 -1.10 -4.24 -4.82
N LEU A 101 -0.80 -2.95 -4.95
CA LEU A 101 0.09 -2.24 -4.02
C LEU A 101 -0.42 -0.82 -3.81
N VAL A 102 -0.44 -0.41 -2.54
CA VAL A 102 -0.73 0.96 -2.11
C VAL A 102 0.34 1.39 -1.13
N THR A 103 0.81 2.62 -1.23
CA THR A 103 1.79 3.19 -0.31
C THR A 103 1.19 4.36 0.47
N GLY A 104 1.57 4.49 1.73
CA GLY A 104 0.96 5.45 2.64
C GLY A 104 -0.45 5.04 3.03
N PHE A 105 -1.19 5.95 3.65
CA PHE A 105 -2.61 5.73 3.93
C PHE A 105 -3.45 6.72 3.13
N ASP A 106 -4.26 6.20 2.23
CA ASP A 106 -5.27 6.95 1.49
C ASP A 106 -6.55 6.13 1.55
N GLN A 107 -7.53 6.62 2.32
CA GLN A 107 -8.78 5.92 2.56
C GLN A 107 -9.50 5.56 1.25
N GLU A 108 -9.45 6.41 0.25
CA GLU A 108 -10.08 6.16 -1.05
C GLU A 108 -9.46 4.98 -1.78
N LYS A 109 -8.15 4.80 -1.65
CA LYS A 109 -7.43 3.71 -2.31
C LYS A 109 -7.56 2.37 -1.58
N MET A 110 -7.88 2.38 -0.29
CA MET A 110 -7.93 1.16 0.52
C MET A 110 -9.02 0.19 0.07
N GLY A 111 -10.06 0.69 -0.56
CA GLY A 111 -11.19 -0.12 -1.04
C GLY A 111 -10.80 -1.27 -1.98
N ILE A 112 -9.65 -1.19 -2.64
CA ILE A 112 -9.17 -2.28 -3.51
C ILE A 112 -8.87 -3.58 -2.74
N PHE A 113 -8.67 -3.50 -1.43
CA PHE A 113 -8.42 -4.67 -0.58
C PHE A 113 -9.70 -5.31 -0.03
N ILE A 114 -10.86 -4.68 -0.25
CA ILE A 114 -12.13 -5.27 0.13
C ILE A 114 -12.44 -6.42 -0.82
N PRO A 115 -12.79 -7.62 -0.30
CA PRO A 115 -13.15 -8.75 -1.16
C PRO A 115 -14.29 -8.37 -2.12
N LYS A 116 -14.27 -8.92 -3.34
CA LYS A 116 -15.26 -8.59 -4.37
C LYS A 116 -16.70 -8.81 -3.92
N SER A 117 -16.95 -9.87 -3.14
CA SER A 117 -18.28 -10.17 -2.59
C SER A 117 -18.78 -9.05 -1.68
N GLU A 118 -17.92 -8.53 -0.81
CA GLU A 118 -18.24 -7.44 0.10
C GLU A 118 -18.42 -6.11 -0.64
N ARG A 119 -17.59 -5.86 -1.66
CA ARG A 119 -17.75 -4.67 -2.50
C ARG A 119 -19.10 -4.65 -3.22
N ARG A 120 -19.57 -5.80 -3.68
CA ARG A 120 -20.91 -5.93 -4.29
C ARG A 120 -22.00 -5.64 -3.28
N LEU A 121 -21.86 -6.14 -2.06
CA LEU A 121 -22.81 -5.88 -0.98
C LEU A 121 -22.86 -4.39 -0.64
N GLU A 122 -21.72 -3.75 -0.47
CA GLU A 122 -21.63 -2.31 -0.22
C GLU A 122 -22.29 -1.51 -1.34
N LEU A 123 -22.04 -1.86 -2.58
CA LEU A 123 -22.65 -1.21 -3.73
C LEU A 123 -24.17 -1.39 -3.71
N SER A 124 -24.65 -2.60 -3.41
CA SER A 124 -26.09 -2.88 -3.31
C SER A 124 -26.75 -2.05 -2.20
N GLN A 125 -26.07 -1.91 -1.06
CA GLN A 125 -26.54 -1.08 0.05
C GLN A 125 -26.58 0.40 -0.32
N LEU A 126 -25.58 0.87 -1.04
CA LEU A 126 -25.54 2.24 -1.56
C LEU A 126 -26.68 2.49 -2.54
N LEU A 127 -26.88 1.58 -3.47
CA LEU A 127 -27.98 1.68 -4.44
C LEU A 127 -29.34 1.66 -3.74
N ALA A 128 -29.50 0.86 -2.69
CA ALA A 128 -30.75 0.82 -1.92
C ALA A 128 -31.07 2.16 -1.25
N LYS A 129 -30.07 2.94 -0.88
CA LYS A 129 -30.28 4.30 -0.35
C LYS A 129 -30.81 5.27 -1.39
N PHE A 130 -30.49 5.03 -2.66
CA PHE A 130 -30.98 5.84 -3.77
C PHE A 130 -32.30 5.32 -4.35
N THR A 131 -32.68 4.06 -4.05
CA THR A 131 -33.99 3.51 -4.37
C THR A 131 -34.95 3.67 -3.19
N HIS A 132 -35.02 4.84 -2.66
CA HIS A 132 -35.92 5.23 -1.62
C HIS A 132 -37.37 4.86 -2.03
N PRO A 133 -38.29 4.53 -1.08
CA PRO A 133 -39.64 4.13 -1.42
C PRO A 133 -40.41 5.09 -2.35
N GLU A 134 -40.11 6.37 -2.24
CA GLU A 134 -40.68 7.37 -3.16
C GLU A 134 -39.69 7.73 -4.27
N GLY A 135 -38.54 7.13 -4.26
CA GLY A 135 -37.45 7.51 -5.13
C GLY A 135 -37.20 6.50 -6.21
N HIS A 136 -36.65 6.99 -7.26
CA HIS A 136 -36.16 6.18 -8.35
C HIS A 136 -34.69 6.38 -8.44
N ILE A 137 -33.92 5.32 -8.71
CA ILE A 137 -32.56 5.51 -9.15
C ILE A 137 -32.64 6.14 -10.53
N LYS A 138 -32.31 7.40 -10.61
CA LYS A 138 -32.09 8.05 -11.90
C LYS A 138 -30.67 7.74 -12.34
N LEU A 139 -30.54 6.61 -12.97
CA LEU A 139 -29.33 6.31 -13.73
C LEU A 139 -29.54 6.95 -15.09
N ALA A 140 -28.87 8.04 -15.26
CA ALA A 140 -28.80 8.65 -16.59
C ALA A 140 -27.88 7.83 -17.47
#